data_0a044ea56e9c22ce49d483a288fcb184
#
_entry.id   0a044ea56e9c22ce49d483a288fcb184
#
_cell.length_a   1.000
_cell.length_b   1.000
_cell.length_c   1.000
_cell.angle_alpha   90.00
_cell.angle_beta   90.00
_cell.angle_gamma   90.00
#
_symmetry.space_group_name_H-M   'P 1'
#
loop_
_entity.id
_entity.type
_entity.pdbx_description
1 polymer ?
#
loop_
_entity_poly.entity_id
_entity_poly.type
_entity_poly.pdbx_seq_one_letter_code
_entity_poly.pdbx_strand_id
1 'polypeptide(L)'
;DTLNTFASKGNQTIFLPNTPNGVDDIRTQVNNDIDVKPYSSSHKIYIIDEAEKMNQQSQNALLKTIEEPPAYAVIMLLTTNADTFLPTILSRCVTLNIKVVPDEKIKKFLMEKYQIPDYQADVCVAFAQGNVGKAIQLASSDDFNEMKASALQLIKRLDDIDLYEMTAAVKQIADYKLEINDYFDLMMIWYRDVLYFK
;
A
#
# COMPACT_ATOMS: atom_id res chain seq x y z
N ASP A 1 4.57 -9.11 3.97
CA ASP A 1 4.59 -10.55 4.33
C ASP A 1 4.19 -11.47 3.17
N THR A 2 3.33 -11.03 2.24
CA THR A 2 2.93 -11.84 1.09
C THR A 2 4.12 -12.07 0.13
N LEU A 3 5.01 -11.08 -0.03
CA LEU A 3 6.20 -11.17 -0.85
C LEU A 3 7.23 -12.15 -0.27
N ASN A 4 7.41 -12.14 1.05
CA ASN A 4 8.25 -13.12 1.76
C ASN A 4 7.69 -14.55 1.64
N THR A 5 6.37 -14.70 1.53
CA THR A 5 5.73 -16.00 1.33
C THR A 5 5.98 -16.54 -0.08
N PHE A 6 6.07 -15.69 -1.10
CA PHE A 6 6.46 -16.11 -2.46
C PHE A 6 7.93 -16.52 -2.51
N ALA A 7 8.82 -15.77 -1.88
CA ALA A 7 10.24 -16.11 -1.79
C ALA A 7 10.49 -17.42 -1.03
N SER A 8 9.71 -17.70 0.02
CA SER A 8 9.82 -18.91 0.84
C SER A 8 9.38 -20.22 0.15
N LYS A 9 8.67 -20.13 -0.98
CA LYS A 9 8.20 -21.30 -1.76
C LYS A 9 9.18 -21.77 -2.84
N GLY A 10 10.47 -21.42 -2.73
CA GLY A 10 11.50 -21.86 -3.67
C GLY A 10 11.49 -21.08 -5.00
N ASN A 11 10.93 -19.88 -5.03
CA ASN A 11 11.01 -18.95 -6.15
C ASN A 11 12.03 -17.85 -5.84
N GLN A 12 12.86 -17.52 -6.81
CA GLN A 12 13.72 -16.35 -6.70
C GLN A 12 12.89 -15.09 -7.00
N THR A 13 12.69 -14.25 -6.00
CA THR A 13 11.94 -13.00 -6.16
C THR A 13 12.88 -11.82 -6.07
N ILE A 14 12.83 -10.93 -7.05
CA ILE A 14 13.59 -9.68 -7.10
C ILE A 14 12.57 -8.55 -6.99
N PHE A 15 12.67 -7.81 -5.90
CA PHE A 15 11.82 -6.64 -5.65
C PHE A 15 12.57 -5.37 -6.06
N LEU A 16 11.97 -4.58 -6.93
CA LEU A 16 12.51 -3.34 -7.43
C LEU A 16 11.71 -2.18 -6.82
N PRO A 17 12.21 -1.54 -5.76
CA PRO A 17 11.61 -0.31 -5.29
C PRO A 17 11.79 0.76 -6.37
N ASN A 18 10.76 1.58 -6.56
CA ASN A 18 10.81 2.60 -7.57
C ASN A 18 11.81 3.71 -7.19
N THR A 19 12.85 3.87 -7.98
CA THR A 19 13.76 5.00 -7.90
C THR A 19 13.50 5.95 -9.07
N PRO A 20 13.64 7.28 -8.90
CA PRO A 20 13.44 8.26 -9.96
C PRO A 20 14.33 8.04 -11.21
N ASN A 21 15.37 7.23 -11.09
CA ASN A 21 16.36 6.97 -12.14
C ASN A 21 16.15 5.61 -12.85
N GLY A 22 14.94 5.08 -12.81
CA GLY A 22 14.55 3.72 -13.17
C GLY A 22 15.02 3.10 -14.49
N VAL A 23 15.65 3.83 -15.43
CA VAL A 23 16.11 3.23 -16.71
C VAL A 23 17.29 2.31 -16.48
N ASP A 24 18.26 2.74 -15.68
CA ASP A 24 19.46 1.95 -15.40
C ASP A 24 19.14 0.78 -14.46
N ASP A 25 18.19 0.96 -13.54
CA ASP A 25 17.70 -0.11 -12.69
C ASP A 25 16.98 -1.20 -13.50
N ILE A 26 16.12 -0.84 -14.44
CA ILE A 26 15.47 -1.80 -15.34
C ILE A 26 16.49 -2.56 -16.20
N ARG A 27 17.49 -1.84 -16.75
CA ARG A 27 18.52 -2.47 -17.57
C ARG A 27 19.41 -3.41 -16.79
N THR A 28 19.85 -3.00 -15.60
CA THR A 28 20.81 -3.77 -14.79
C THR A 28 20.15 -4.89 -14.02
N GLN A 29 19.01 -4.64 -13.41
CA GLN A 29 18.37 -5.58 -12.49
C GLN A 29 17.35 -6.50 -13.19
N VAL A 30 16.78 -6.08 -14.32
CA VAL A 30 15.84 -6.92 -15.08
C VAL A 30 16.51 -7.46 -16.33
N ASN A 31 16.85 -6.60 -17.30
CA ASN A 31 17.26 -7.05 -18.63
C ASN A 31 18.58 -7.85 -18.63
N ASN A 32 19.54 -7.48 -17.78
CA ASN A 32 20.81 -8.21 -17.72
C ASN A 32 20.72 -9.50 -16.90
N ASP A 33 19.76 -9.58 -16.00
CA ASP A 33 19.62 -10.69 -15.07
C ASP A 33 18.59 -11.74 -15.55
N ILE A 34 17.65 -11.34 -16.42
CA ILE A 34 16.51 -12.20 -16.79
C ILE A 34 16.96 -13.46 -17.56
N ASP A 35 18.03 -13.37 -18.36
CA ASP A 35 18.55 -14.49 -19.15
C ASP A 35 19.30 -15.51 -18.30
N VAL A 36 19.64 -15.15 -17.06
CA VAL A 36 20.27 -16.06 -16.10
C VAL A 36 19.20 -16.91 -15.44
N LYS A 37 19.26 -18.23 -15.66
CA LYS A 37 18.32 -19.18 -15.05
C LYS A 37 18.39 -19.14 -13.52
N PRO A 38 17.25 -19.29 -12.83
CA PRO A 38 17.25 -19.40 -11.38
C PRO A 38 18.03 -20.65 -10.94
N TYR A 39 18.87 -20.51 -9.91
CA TYR A 39 19.78 -21.59 -9.47
C TYR A 39 19.06 -22.69 -8.71
N SER A 40 18.09 -22.36 -7.86
CA SER A 40 17.45 -23.30 -6.94
C SER A 40 15.90 -23.29 -6.99
N SER A 41 15.32 -22.62 -7.99
CA SER A 41 13.86 -22.44 -8.09
C SER A 41 13.37 -22.70 -9.51
N SER A 42 12.06 -22.98 -9.64
CA SER A 42 11.42 -23.19 -10.93
C SER A 42 11.13 -21.90 -11.67
N HIS A 43 10.94 -20.80 -10.94
CA HIS A 43 10.57 -19.50 -11.50
C HIS A 43 11.42 -18.38 -10.92
N LYS A 44 11.60 -17.34 -11.72
CA LYS A 44 12.23 -16.07 -11.36
C LYS A 44 11.18 -14.97 -11.49
N ILE A 45 10.88 -14.30 -10.38
CA ILE A 45 9.79 -13.33 -10.29
C ILE A 45 10.37 -11.95 -10.06
N TYR A 46 10.06 -11.02 -10.95
CA TYR A 46 10.39 -9.61 -10.83
C TYR A 46 9.13 -8.85 -10.44
N ILE A 47 9.20 -8.08 -9.36
CA ILE A 47 8.12 -7.23 -8.89
C ILE A 47 8.59 -5.79 -8.93
N ILE A 48 7.99 -4.99 -9.80
CA ILE A 48 8.25 -3.56 -9.93
C ILE A 48 7.11 -2.84 -9.23
N ASP A 49 7.41 -2.26 -8.08
CA ASP A 49 6.43 -1.51 -7.29
C ASP A 49 6.31 -0.07 -7.80
N GLU A 50 5.14 0.55 -7.60
CA GLU A 50 4.83 1.90 -8.08
C GLU A 50 5.26 2.11 -9.55
N ALA A 51 4.99 1.12 -10.39
CA ALA A 51 5.48 1.08 -11.77
C ALA A 51 4.94 2.24 -12.64
N GLU A 52 3.89 2.94 -12.20
CA GLU A 52 3.40 4.19 -12.80
C GLU A 52 4.43 5.33 -12.79
N LYS A 53 5.42 5.27 -11.89
CA LYS A 53 6.48 6.27 -11.83
C LYS A 53 7.59 6.05 -12.87
N MET A 54 7.57 4.91 -13.58
CA MET A 54 8.53 4.67 -14.66
C MET A 54 8.37 5.71 -15.77
N ASN A 55 9.47 6.38 -16.13
CA ASN A 55 9.49 7.25 -17.29
C ASN A 55 9.41 6.45 -18.60
N GLN A 56 9.14 7.15 -19.71
CA GLN A 56 8.98 6.51 -21.02
C GLN A 56 10.22 5.70 -21.45
N GLN A 57 11.42 6.14 -21.06
CA GLN A 57 12.67 5.44 -21.40
C GLN A 57 12.79 4.11 -20.65
N SER A 58 12.42 4.09 -19.36
CA SER A 58 12.37 2.86 -18.55
C SER A 58 11.35 1.87 -19.08
N GLN A 59 10.17 2.35 -19.44
CA GLN A 59 9.14 1.52 -20.05
C GLN A 59 9.61 0.92 -21.38
N ASN A 60 10.25 1.71 -22.25
CA ASN A 60 10.81 1.23 -23.50
C ASN A 60 11.95 0.22 -23.30
N ALA A 61 12.78 0.41 -22.28
CA ALA A 61 13.86 -0.54 -21.94
C ALA A 61 13.28 -1.91 -21.53
N LEU A 62 12.11 -1.95 -20.93
CA LEU A 62 11.46 -3.18 -20.47
C LEU A 62 10.72 -3.92 -21.61
N LEU A 63 10.37 -3.23 -22.70
CA LEU A 63 9.57 -3.80 -23.79
C LEU A 63 10.14 -5.09 -24.36
N LYS A 64 11.45 -5.11 -24.66
CA LYS A 64 12.12 -6.28 -25.23
C LYS A 64 11.95 -7.52 -24.33
N THR A 65 12.08 -7.32 -23.04
CA THR A 65 11.97 -8.38 -22.05
C THR A 65 10.53 -8.88 -21.87
N ILE A 66 9.55 -7.98 -22.00
CA ILE A 66 8.13 -8.36 -21.91
C ILE A 66 7.66 -9.06 -23.20
N GLU A 67 8.25 -8.73 -24.35
CA GLU A 67 7.87 -9.35 -25.62
C GLU A 67 8.23 -10.83 -25.70
N GLU A 68 9.43 -11.18 -25.25
CA GLU A 68 9.95 -12.54 -25.30
C GLU A 68 10.57 -12.98 -23.96
N PRO A 69 9.75 -13.06 -22.90
CA PRO A 69 10.27 -13.46 -21.59
C PRO A 69 10.65 -14.95 -21.61
N PRO A 70 11.76 -15.33 -20.93
CA PRO A 70 12.05 -16.74 -20.70
C PRO A 70 10.91 -17.44 -19.97
N ALA A 71 10.65 -18.71 -20.28
CA ALA A 71 9.52 -19.48 -19.75
C ALA A 71 9.49 -19.57 -18.21
N TYR A 72 10.64 -19.36 -17.55
CA TYR A 72 10.74 -19.35 -16.10
C TYR A 72 10.56 -17.95 -15.49
N ALA A 73 10.50 -16.89 -16.30
CA ALA A 73 10.42 -15.52 -15.79
C ALA A 73 8.97 -15.04 -15.67
N VAL A 74 8.67 -14.36 -14.58
CA VAL A 74 7.39 -13.68 -14.35
C VAL A 74 7.70 -12.23 -13.99
N ILE A 75 7.10 -11.28 -14.70
CA ILE A 75 7.25 -9.85 -14.44
C ILE A 75 5.91 -9.32 -13.95
N MET A 76 5.89 -8.71 -12.78
CA MET A 76 4.72 -8.09 -12.17
C MET A 76 4.95 -6.59 -12.05
N LEU A 77 4.09 -5.80 -12.69
CA LEU A 77 4.07 -4.35 -12.58
C LEU A 77 2.93 -3.98 -11.61
N LEU A 78 3.26 -3.48 -10.43
CA LEU A 78 2.27 -3.01 -9.47
C LEU A 78 2.03 -1.52 -9.71
N THR A 79 0.77 -1.14 -9.86
CA THR A 79 0.39 0.25 -10.15
C THR A 79 -0.97 0.59 -9.60
N THR A 80 -1.16 1.85 -9.23
CA THR A 80 -2.47 2.43 -8.91
C THR A 80 -3.15 3.03 -10.13
N ASN A 81 -2.39 3.29 -11.21
CA ASN A 81 -2.90 3.87 -12.45
C ASN A 81 -2.25 3.23 -13.68
N ALA A 82 -2.99 2.36 -14.35
CA ALA A 82 -2.52 1.67 -15.56
C ALA A 82 -2.42 2.59 -16.79
N ASP A 83 -3.12 3.72 -16.81
CA ASP A 83 -3.14 4.65 -17.96
C ASP A 83 -1.79 5.37 -18.18
N THR A 84 -0.89 5.28 -17.21
CA THR A 84 0.47 5.84 -17.32
C THR A 84 1.40 4.98 -18.16
N PHE A 85 1.03 3.73 -18.42
CA PHE A 85 1.82 2.83 -19.24
C PHE A 85 1.63 3.07 -20.74
N LEU A 86 2.72 2.84 -21.46
CA LEU A 86 2.65 2.83 -22.93
C LEU A 86 1.68 1.75 -23.40
N PRO A 87 0.87 2.04 -24.46
CA PRO A 87 -0.03 1.03 -25.04
C PRO A 87 0.68 -0.25 -25.45
N THR A 88 1.97 -0.15 -25.81
CA THR A 88 2.84 -1.28 -26.16
C THR A 88 3.11 -2.21 -24.98
N ILE A 89 3.20 -1.69 -23.75
CA ILE A 89 3.29 -2.50 -22.52
C ILE A 89 1.94 -3.15 -22.22
N LEU A 90 0.87 -2.35 -22.20
CA LEU A 90 -0.47 -2.84 -21.86
C LEU A 90 -0.93 -3.96 -22.79
N SER A 91 -0.59 -3.89 -24.08
CA SER A 91 -0.95 -4.93 -25.05
C SER A 91 -0.24 -6.28 -24.84
N ARG A 92 0.84 -6.31 -24.04
CA ARG A 92 1.64 -7.50 -23.76
C ARG A 92 1.50 -8.00 -22.33
N CYS A 93 0.78 -7.28 -21.50
CA CYS A 93 0.54 -7.64 -20.12
C CYS A 93 -0.90 -8.10 -19.90
N VAL A 94 -1.07 -9.03 -18.96
CA VAL A 94 -2.40 -9.37 -18.46
C VAL A 94 -2.72 -8.44 -17.30
N THR A 95 -3.74 -7.61 -17.46
CA THR A 95 -4.16 -6.68 -16.41
C THR A 95 -5.05 -7.39 -15.39
N LEU A 96 -4.64 -7.39 -14.14
CA LEU A 96 -5.39 -7.91 -13.01
C LEU A 96 -5.85 -6.75 -12.13
N ASN A 97 -7.15 -6.44 -12.19
CA ASN A 97 -7.74 -5.41 -11.34
C ASN A 97 -8.00 -5.97 -9.93
N ILE A 98 -7.20 -5.55 -8.96
CA ILE A 98 -7.38 -5.90 -7.56
C ILE A 98 -8.45 -4.99 -6.96
N LYS A 99 -9.57 -5.58 -6.57
CA LYS A 99 -10.69 -4.86 -5.95
C LYS A 99 -10.47 -4.73 -4.45
N VAL A 100 -11.05 -3.67 -3.88
CA VAL A 100 -11.14 -3.49 -2.43
C VAL A 100 -11.90 -4.66 -1.79
N VAL A 101 -11.48 -5.07 -0.61
CA VAL A 101 -12.14 -6.13 0.14
C VAL A 101 -13.32 -5.51 0.91
N PRO A 102 -14.51 -6.15 0.91
CA PRO A 102 -15.64 -5.67 1.72
C PRO A 102 -15.29 -5.57 3.21
N ASP A 103 -15.77 -4.49 3.83
CA ASP A 103 -15.47 -4.13 5.21
C ASP A 103 -15.78 -5.25 6.20
N GLU A 104 -16.92 -5.91 6.05
CA GLU A 104 -17.32 -7.05 6.89
C GLU A 104 -16.30 -8.20 6.88
N LYS A 105 -15.67 -8.46 5.72
CA LYS A 105 -14.66 -9.51 5.61
C LYS A 105 -13.37 -9.12 6.30
N ILE A 106 -12.96 -7.86 6.19
CA ILE A 106 -11.78 -7.34 6.88
C ILE A 106 -12.01 -7.35 8.38
N LYS A 107 -13.17 -6.87 8.83
CA LYS A 107 -13.57 -6.89 10.24
C LYS A 107 -13.49 -8.29 10.83
N LYS A 108 -14.16 -9.24 10.19
CA LYS A 108 -14.14 -10.65 10.61
C LYS A 108 -12.71 -11.21 10.68
N PHE A 109 -11.89 -10.91 9.68
CA PHE A 109 -10.50 -11.34 9.63
C PHE A 109 -9.66 -10.74 10.77
N LEU A 110 -9.82 -9.46 11.10
CA LEU A 110 -9.13 -8.81 12.23
C LEU A 110 -9.54 -9.43 13.57
N MET A 111 -10.84 -9.66 13.78
CA MET A 111 -11.36 -10.24 15.01
C MET A 111 -10.90 -11.69 15.20
N GLU A 112 -10.97 -12.53 14.16
CA GLU A 112 -10.64 -13.95 14.25
C GLU A 112 -9.13 -14.20 14.32
N LYS A 113 -8.34 -13.49 13.52
CA LYS A 113 -6.91 -13.77 13.39
C LYS A 113 -6.03 -12.94 14.31
N TYR A 114 -6.42 -11.71 14.58
CA TYR A 114 -5.66 -10.77 15.41
C TYR A 114 -6.30 -10.50 16.76
N GLN A 115 -7.48 -11.11 17.04
CA GLN A 115 -8.21 -10.96 18.29
C GLN A 115 -8.53 -9.51 18.66
N ILE A 116 -8.74 -8.67 17.65
CA ILE A 116 -9.06 -7.25 17.82
C ILE A 116 -10.52 -7.13 18.30
N PRO A 117 -10.81 -6.32 19.33
CA PRO A 117 -12.18 -6.06 19.76
C PRO A 117 -13.05 -5.47 18.65
N ASP A 118 -14.35 -5.78 18.64
CA ASP A 118 -15.31 -5.39 17.61
C ASP A 118 -15.25 -3.87 17.28
N TYR A 119 -15.34 -3.02 18.30
CA TYR A 119 -15.30 -1.57 18.15
C TYR A 119 -13.99 -1.05 17.56
N GLN A 120 -12.87 -1.71 17.88
CA GLN A 120 -11.55 -1.32 17.36
C GLN A 120 -11.40 -1.79 15.91
N ALA A 121 -11.92 -2.97 15.59
CA ALA A 121 -11.94 -3.48 14.23
C ALA A 121 -12.76 -2.57 13.29
N ASP A 122 -13.90 -2.06 13.74
CA ASP A 122 -14.71 -1.10 12.96
C ASP A 122 -13.92 0.16 12.60
N VAL A 123 -13.19 0.73 13.55
CA VAL A 123 -12.34 1.90 13.28
C VAL A 123 -11.25 1.56 12.27
N CYS A 124 -10.51 0.46 12.47
CA CYS A 124 -9.44 0.04 11.54
C CYS A 124 -9.96 -0.20 10.13
N VAL A 125 -11.14 -0.79 9.99
CA VAL A 125 -11.78 -1.07 8.70
C VAL A 125 -12.18 0.22 8.00
N ALA A 126 -12.81 1.17 8.72
CA ALA A 126 -13.20 2.46 8.16
C ALA A 126 -12.00 3.24 7.60
N PHE A 127 -10.85 3.19 8.30
CA PHE A 127 -9.59 3.79 7.85
C PHE A 127 -8.92 3.06 6.70
N ALA A 128 -9.05 1.75 6.68
CA ALA A 128 -8.40 0.91 5.68
C ALA A 128 -9.05 1.01 4.30
N GLN A 129 -10.32 1.45 4.21
CA GLN A 129 -11.05 1.64 2.94
C GLN A 129 -10.92 0.43 2.01
N GLY A 130 -11.08 -0.78 2.56
CA GLY A 130 -10.96 -2.02 1.81
C GLY A 130 -9.53 -2.55 1.61
N ASN A 131 -8.50 -1.89 2.16
CA ASN A 131 -7.12 -2.34 2.13
C ASN A 131 -6.79 -3.19 3.37
N VAL A 132 -6.69 -4.50 3.19
CA VAL A 132 -6.41 -5.44 4.29
C VAL A 132 -5.06 -5.20 4.95
N GLY A 133 -4.03 -4.85 4.17
CA GLY A 133 -2.69 -4.57 4.69
C GLY A 133 -2.70 -3.35 5.61
N LYS A 134 -3.34 -2.26 5.20
CA LYS A 134 -3.53 -1.05 6.01
C LYS A 134 -4.33 -1.37 7.28
N ALA A 135 -5.40 -2.17 7.18
CA ALA A 135 -6.20 -2.57 8.33
C ALA A 135 -5.38 -3.33 9.39
N ILE A 136 -4.51 -4.26 8.97
CA ILE A 136 -3.62 -5.00 9.87
C ILE A 136 -2.61 -4.07 10.53
N GLN A 137 -2.00 -3.17 9.76
CA GLN A 137 -1.02 -2.21 10.26
C GLN A 137 -1.64 -1.31 11.34
N LEU A 138 -2.83 -0.75 11.07
CA LEU A 138 -3.56 0.09 12.02
C LEU A 138 -3.95 -0.69 13.29
N ALA A 139 -4.40 -1.93 13.14
CA ALA A 139 -4.80 -2.77 14.26
C ALA A 139 -3.64 -3.12 15.21
N SER A 140 -2.40 -3.14 14.68
CA SER A 140 -1.18 -3.48 15.42
C SER A 140 -0.37 -2.25 15.86
N SER A 141 -0.84 -1.04 15.57
CA SER A 141 -0.11 0.20 15.83
C SER A 141 -0.56 0.85 17.15
N ASP A 142 0.36 0.94 18.11
CA ASP A 142 0.14 1.71 19.33
C ASP A 142 0.06 3.20 19.03
N ASP A 143 0.90 3.71 18.12
CA ASP A 143 0.89 5.11 17.66
C ASP A 143 -0.50 5.50 17.09
N PHE A 144 -1.17 4.59 16.37
CA PHE A 144 -2.52 4.82 15.86
C PHE A 144 -3.56 4.90 16.97
N ASN A 145 -3.44 4.06 17.99
CA ASN A 145 -4.36 4.10 19.13
C ASN A 145 -4.21 5.39 19.96
N GLU A 146 -2.99 5.86 20.15
CA GLU A 146 -2.71 7.14 20.81
C GLU A 146 -3.21 8.32 19.99
N MET A 147 -2.95 8.34 18.68
CA MET A 147 -3.47 9.36 17.77
C MET A 147 -4.98 9.42 17.82
N LYS A 148 -5.66 8.27 17.76
CA LYS A 148 -7.13 8.18 17.82
C LYS A 148 -7.67 8.78 19.13
N ALA A 149 -7.06 8.44 20.27
CA ALA A 149 -7.47 8.98 21.55
C ALA A 149 -7.29 10.50 21.62
N SER A 150 -6.16 11.01 21.14
CA SER A 150 -5.85 12.43 21.08
C SER A 150 -6.83 13.18 20.15
N ALA A 151 -7.09 12.64 18.96
CA ALA A 151 -8.02 13.22 18.01
C ALA A 151 -9.45 13.32 18.57
N LEU A 152 -9.93 12.25 19.22
CA LEU A 152 -11.26 12.25 19.82
C LEU A 152 -11.36 13.26 20.98
N GLN A 153 -10.31 13.44 21.77
CA GLN A 153 -10.29 14.48 22.81
C GLN A 153 -10.34 15.88 22.21
N LEU A 154 -9.58 16.13 21.16
CA LEU A 154 -9.59 17.42 20.46
C LEU A 154 -10.95 17.73 19.89
N ILE A 155 -11.55 16.78 19.17
CA ILE A 155 -12.89 16.95 18.54
C ILE A 155 -13.96 17.27 19.57
N LYS A 156 -13.97 16.59 20.72
CA LYS A 156 -14.95 16.84 21.81
C LYS A 156 -14.83 18.23 22.43
N ARG A 157 -13.67 18.86 22.30
CA ARG A 157 -13.38 20.17 22.90
C ARG A 157 -13.29 21.30 21.87
N LEU A 158 -13.54 21.02 20.58
CA LEU A 158 -13.37 21.99 19.48
C LEU A 158 -14.13 23.30 19.71
N ASP A 159 -15.31 23.24 20.32
CA ASP A 159 -16.14 24.42 20.57
C ASP A 159 -15.64 25.27 21.75
N ASP A 160 -14.84 24.68 22.64
CA ASP A 160 -14.36 25.31 23.88
C ASP A 160 -12.86 25.61 23.89
N ILE A 161 -12.12 25.17 22.85
CA ILE A 161 -10.65 25.26 22.78
C ILE A 161 -10.21 26.68 22.42
N ASP A 162 -9.22 27.20 23.15
CA ASP A 162 -8.60 28.47 22.82
C ASP A 162 -7.49 28.34 21.75
N LEU A 163 -7.00 29.49 21.25
CA LEU A 163 -5.97 29.53 20.20
C LEU A 163 -4.64 28.90 20.68
N TYR A 164 -4.30 29.02 21.95
CA TYR A 164 -3.08 28.44 22.51
C TYR A 164 -3.17 26.91 22.58
N GLU A 165 -4.28 26.40 23.10
CA GLU A 165 -4.54 24.96 23.14
C GLU A 165 -4.61 24.36 21.72
N MET A 166 -5.19 25.08 20.76
CA MET A 166 -5.23 24.64 19.37
C MET A 166 -3.82 24.54 18.77
N THR A 167 -2.94 25.51 19.02
CA THR A 167 -1.55 25.46 18.54
C THR A 167 -0.76 24.33 19.19
N ALA A 168 -1.02 24.04 20.46
CA ALA A 168 -0.39 22.91 21.16
C ALA A 168 -0.85 21.56 20.58
N ALA A 169 -2.15 21.42 20.29
CA ALA A 169 -2.72 20.22 19.66
C ALA A 169 -2.14 19.98 18.26
N VAL A 170 -2.02 21.03 17.44
CA VAL A 170 -1.40 20.94 16.11
C VAL A 170 0.05 20.49 16.18
N LYS A 171 0.83 21.00 17.15
CA LYS A 171 2.20 20.52 17.37
C LYS A 171 2.23 19.05 17.76
N GLN A 172 1.38 18.63 18.66
CA GLN A 172 1.28 17.23 19.08
C GLN A 172 0.94 16.31 17.90
N ILE A 173 0.02 16.73 17.00
CA ILE A 173 -0.33 15.99 15.79
C ILE A 173 0.90 15.85 14.88
N ALA A 174 1.67 16.92 14.72
CA ALA A 174 2.85 16.92 13.87
C ALA A 174 3.98 16.01 14.38
N ASP A 175 4.01 15.72 15.68
CA ASP A 175 5.01 14.84 16.29
C ASP A 175 4.69 13.34 16.12
N TYR A 176 3.45 12.98 15.69
CA TYR A 176 3.13 11.59 15.39
C TYR A 176 3.86 11.13 14.12
N LYS A 177 4.39 9.90 14.14
CA LYS A 177 5.03 9.24 12.99
C LYS A 177 4.04 8.85 11.87
N LEU A 178 2.76 9.04 12.11
CA LEU A 178 1.69 8.81 11.14
C LEU A 178 1.58 10.02 10.21
N GLU A 179 1.17 9.78 8.97
CA GLU A 179 0.93 10.87 8.03
C GLU A 179 -0.20 11.77 8.53
N ILE A 180 -0.05 13.08 8.40
CA ILE A 180 -1.08 14.05 8.79
C ILE A 180 -2.43 13.77 8.11
N ASN A 181 -2.40 13.15 6.94
CA ASN A 181 -3.59 12.70 6.22
C ASN A 181 -4.39 11.66 7.01
N ASP A 182 -3.73 10.74 7.72
CA ASP A 182 -4.43 9.75 8.55
C ASP A 182 -5.21 10.43 9.68
N TYR A 183 -4.71 11.54 10.21
CA TYR A 183 -5.41 12.32 11.22
C TYR A 183 -6.66 13.02 10.65
N PHE A 184 -6.54 13.61 9.47
CA PHE A 184 -7.69 14.20 8.78
C PHE A 184 -8.73 13.16 8.37
N ASP A 185 -8.31 12.00 7.93
CA ASP A 185 -9.20 10.87 7.63
C ASP A 185 -9.99 10.46 8.87
N LEU A 186 -9.37 10.43 10.06
CA LEU A 186 -10.05 10.16 11.33
C LEU A 186 -11.13 11.19 11.61
N MET A 187 -10.80 12.47 11.51
CA MET A 187 -11.77 13.55 11.73
C MET A 187 -12.93 13.46 10.74
N MET A 188 -12.65 13.19 9.47
CA MET A 188 -13.68 13.04 8.42
C MET A 188 -14.62 11.87 8.71
N ILE A 189 -14.10 10.72 9.13
CA ILE A 189 -14.89 9.55 9.50
C ILE A 189 -15.81 9.89 10.70
N TRP A 190 -15.25 10.53 11.72
CA TRP A 190 -16.01 10.91 12.91
C TRP A 190 -17.14 11.88 12.57
N TYR A 191 -16.88 12.95 11.81
CA TYR A 191 -17.91 13.90 11.37
C TYR A 191 -18.97 13.25 10.50
N ARG A 192 -18.58 12.36 9.60
CA ARG A 192 -19.51 11.57 8.80
C ARG A 192 -20.48 10.80 9.69
N ASP A 193 -19.95 10.08 10.69
CA ASP A 193 -20.75 9.23 11.57
C ASP A 193 -21.69 10.09 12.44
N VAL A 194 -21.23 11.23 12.96
CA VAL A 194 -22.09 12.19 13.69
C VAL A 194 -23.23 12.71 12.81
N LEU A 195 -22.99 12.93 11.51
CA LEU A 195 -24.03 13.38 10.58
C LEU A 195 -25.06 12.28 10.25
N TYR A 196 -24.64 11.03 10.22
CA TYR A 196 -25.54 9.90 9.97
C TYR A 196 -26.43 9.56 11.18
N PHE A 197 -26.02 9.88 12.40
CA PHE A 197 -26.77 9.60 13.63
C PHE A 197 -27.63 10.79 14.11
N LYS A 198 -27.67 11.90 13.36
CA LYS A 198 -28.61 13.01 13.56
C LYS A 198 -29.84 12.86 12.66
#